data_17769d43642d643fac0758600ae39717
#
_entry.id   17769d43642d643fac0758600ae39717
#
_cell.length_a   1.000
_cell.length_b   1.000
_cell.length_c   1.000
_cell.angle_alpha   90.00
_cell.angle_beta   90.00
_cell.angle_gamma   90.00
#
_symmetry.space_group_name_H-M   'P 1'
#
loop_
_entity.id
_entity.type
_entity.pdbx_description
1 polymer ?
#
loop_
_entity_poly.entity_id
_entity_poly.type
_entity_poly.pdbx_seq_one_letter_code
_entity_poly.pdbx_strand_id
1 'polypeptide(L)'
;VRRLAQVMAGARHGGAETFFVRLVSALARAGQDQRVVIRRDAERAAVLRAAGLAPTELPFGGWLDLRTRLEMRRLLRDYRPDVVMTWMSRATRLCPRGGFVHVGRLGGYYDLKYYRRCDHLIGNTRDIVAYLVRSGWPEARAHYLPNFVPEMSAAPVERVSLGTPEDAPLALALGRLHPNKGFDVLIEAMARAPGVHLWLAGEGPDRASLEARALRLAVADRVRFLGWREDTAALLATADMLLCPSRHEPLGNVVIEAWSAGRPVIAAASAGPAALIRDGVNGLLVPVEDADALARAIMRLAGTGALRTELAAAGRAAYAAEFSEAVVVAQYRDFIERVAR
;
A
#
# COMPACT_ATOMS: atom_id res chain seq x y z
N VAL A 1 25.22 12.60 7.33
CA VAL A 1 23.89 11.97 7.37
C VAL A 1 23.19 12.43 8.64
N ARG A 2 21.97 12.98 8.52
CA ARG A 2 21.15 13.44 9.64
C ARG A 2 20.67 12.24 10.48
N ARG A 3 20.62 12.42 11.79
CA ARG A 3 20.11 11.38 12.70
C ARG A 3 18.60 11.39 12.72
N LEU A 4 17.99 10.25 12.43
CA LEU A 4 16.54 10.07 12.38
C LEU A 4 16.05 9.17 13.52
N ALA A 5 15.06 9.60 14.27
CA ALA A 5 14.30 8.71 15.14
C ALA A 5 12.94 8.39 14.51
N GLN A 6 12.61 7.13 14.39
CA GLN A 6 11.33 6.66 13.86
C GLN A 6 10.49 6.01 14.95
N VAL A 7 9.27 6.48 15.14
CA VAL A 7 8.39 6.08 16.25
C VAL A 7 7.06 5.57 15.72
N MET A 8 6.75 4.29 15.94
CA MET A 8 5.53 3.64 15.48
C MET A 8 4.72 3.06 16.64
N ALA A 9 3.47 3.48 16.77
CA ALA A 9 2.53 2.95 17.77
C ALA A 9 1.23 2.43 17.11
N GLY A 10 1.40 1.60 16.09
CA GLY A 10 0.31 1.03 15.30
C GLY A 10 -0.35 -0.20 15.91
N ALA A 11 -1.23 -0.84 15.12
CA ALA A 11 -1.83 -2.14 15.39
C ALA A 11 -0.83 -3.27 15.13
N ARG A 12 -1.26 -4.52 15.36
CA ARG A 12 -0.44 -5.70 15.06
C ARG A 12 -0.24 -5.84 13.54
N HIS A 13 -1.31 -5.68 12.77
CA HIS A 13 -1.30 -5.78 11.31
C HIS A 13 -1.99 -4.58 10.67
N GLY A 14 -1.45 -4.10 9.54
CA GLY A 14 -2.02 -3.01 8.76
C GLY A 14 -1.05 -2.49 7.70
N GLY A 15 -1.59 -1.78 6.70
CA GLY A 15 -0.78 -1.25 5.59
C GLY A 15 0.27 -0.22 6.02
N ALA A 16 -0.04 0.59 7.04
CA ALA A 16 0.90 1.55 7.59
C ALA A 16 2.06 0.86 8.32
N GLU A 17 1.76 -0.20 9.06
CA GLU A 17 2.71 -1.02 9.79
C GLU A 17 3.64 -1.78 8.86
N THR A 18 3.09 -2.39 7.82
CA THR A 18 3.88 -3.08 6.79
C THR A 18 4.82 -2.10 6.07
N PHE A 19 4.31 -0.94 5.68
CA PHE A 19 5.14 0.06 5.01
C PHE A 19 6.20 0.66 5.95
N PHE A 20 5.88 0.86 7.23
CA PHE A 20 6.86 1.29 8.23
C PHE A 20 8.08 0.36 8.26
N VAL A 21 7.86 -0.95 8.39
CA VAL A 21 8.94 -1.94 8.42
C VAL A 21 9.75 -1.90 7.11
N ARG A 22 9.07 -1.85 5.96
CA ARG A 22 9.72 -1.75 4.64
C ARG A 22 10.63 -0.50 4.54
N LEU A 23 10.09 0.67 4.88
CA LEU A 23 10.82 1.94 4.77
C LEU A 23 12.01 2.01 5.73
N VAL A 24 11.80 1.63 7.00
CA VAL A 24 12.86 1.64 8.01
C VAL A 24 14.01 0.70 7.61
N SER A 25 13.69 -0.50 7.12
CA SER A 25 14.68 -1.45 6.63
C SER A 25 15.41 -0.96 5.37
N ALA A 26 14.69 -0.33 4.44
CA ALA A 26 15.28 0.22 3.21
C ALA A 26 16.20 1.41 3.51
N LEU A 27 15.81 2.30 4.41
CA LEU A 27 16.65 3.40 4.89
C LEU A 27 17.91 2.89 5.60
N ALA A 28 17.84 1.79 6.36
CA ALA A 28 19.01 1.16 6.98
C ALA A 28 19.99 0.65 5.91
N ARG A 29 19.47 -0.07 4.89
CA ARG A 29 20.30 -0.51 3.74
C ARG A 29 20.97 0.65 3.00
N ALA A 30 20.28 1.79 2.94
CA ALA A 30 20.81 3.03 2.33
C ALA A 30 21.78 3.82 3.24
N GLY A 31 22.15 3.28 4.41
CA GLY A 31 23.12 3.88 5.33
C GLY A 31 22.55 5.06 6.14
N GLN A 32 21.22 5.14 6.31
CA GLN A 32 20.60 6.17 7.17
C GLN A 32 20.87 5.85 8.65
N ASP A 33 21.52 6.81 9.36
CA ASP A 33 21.61 6.72 10.83
C ASP A 33 20.22 6.89 11.43
N GLN A 34 19.69 5.83 12.05
CA GLN A 34 18.34 5.85 12.61
C GLN A 34 18.19 5.04 13.90
N ARG A 35 17.30 5.55 14.78
CA ARG A 35 16.80 4.83 15.94
C ARG A 35 15.32 4.53 15.75
N VAL A 36 14.94 3.29 16.07
CA VAL A 36 13.58 2.79 15.86
C VAL A 36 12.94 2.50 17.20
N VAL A 37 11.75 3.07 17.41
CA VAL A 37 10.91 2.84 18.60
C VAL A 37 9.57 2.30 18.14
N ILE A 38 9.16 1.15 18.64
CA ILE A 38 7.89 0.52 18.29
C ILE A 38 7.06 0.21 19.52
N ARG A 39 5.75 0.16 19.33
CA ARG A 39 4.88 -0.50 20.33
C ARG A 39 5.26 -1.97 20.36
N ARG A 40 5.29 -2.56 21.59
CA ARG A 40 5.62 -3.96 21.79
C ARG A 40 4.91 -4.87 20.79
N ASP A 41 5.70 -5.57 20.01
CA ASP A 41 5.27 -6.49 18.97
C ASP A 41 6.47 -7.37 18.60
N ALA A 42 6.48 -8.59 19.09
CA ALA A 42 7.62 -9.51 18.95
C ALA A 42 7.93 -9.86 17.49
N GLU A 43 6.87 -10.01 16.65
CA GLU A 43 7.00 -10.33 15.24
C GLU A 43 7.66 -9.17 14.48
N ARG A 44 7.14 -7.94 14.66
CA ARG A 44 7.72 -6.73 14.05
C ARG A 44 9.14 -6.48 14.52
N ALA A 45 9.42 -6.69 15.82
CA ALA A 45 10.76 -6.55 16.38
C ALA A 45 11.72 -7.57 15.75
N ALA A 46 11.29 -8.81 15.53
CA ALA A 46 12.10 -9.85 14.88
C ALA A 46 12.47 -9.47 13.44
N VAL A 47 11.49 -9.00 12.64
CA VAL A 47 11.73 -8.55 11.28
C VAL A 47 12.72 -7.37 11.22
N LEU A 48 12.58 -6.40 12.12
CA LEU A 48 13.49 -5.26 12.18
C LEU A 48 14.92 -5.69 12.61
N ARG A 49 15.05 -6.63 13.54
CA ARG A 49 16.36 -7.18 13.92
C ARG A 49 17.02 -7.94 12.78
N ALA A 50 16.25 -8.71 12.03
CA ALA A 50 16.74 -9.39 10.82
C ALA A 50 17.23 -8.41 9.75
N ALA A 51 16.69 -7.19 9.72
CA ALA A 51 17.16 -6.08 8.87
C ALA A 51 18.35 -5.29 9.47
N GLY A 52 19.00 -5.81 10.53
CA GLY A 52 20.16 -5.17 11.18
C GLY A 52 19.82 -4.00 12.11
N LEU A 53 18.58 -3.85 12.50
CA LEU A 53 18.11 -2.77 13.38
C LEU A 53 17.92 -3.27 14.81
N ALA A 54 18.05 -2.37 15.80
CA ALA A 54 17.80 -2.64 17.20
C ALA A 54 16.58 -1.83 17.69
N PRO A 55 15.33 -2.30 17.46
CA PRO A 55 14.15 -1.55 17.86
C PRO A 55 13.99 -1.51 19.38
N THR A 56 13.68 -0.34 19.91
CA THR A 56 13.25 -0.17 21.31
C THR A 56 11.75 -0.42 21.39
N GLU A 57 11.36 -1.39 22.21
CA GLU A 57 9.96 -1.77 22.40
C GLU A 57 9.38 -1.10 23.64
N LEU A 58 8.37 -0.22 23.43
CA LEU A 58 7.68 0.49 24.51
C LEU A 58 6.19 0.10 24.57
N PRO A 59 5.53 0.26 25.72
CA PRO A 59 4.12 -0.13 25.88
C PRO A 59 3.15 0.62 24.96
N PHE A 60 3.37 1.93 24.76
CA PHE A 60 2.42 2.81 24.10
C PHE A 60 0.98 2.62 24.59
N GLY A 61 0.83 2.61 25.90
CA GLY A 61 -0.44 2.46 26.61
C GLY A 61 -1.36 3.66 26.46
N GLY A 62 -2.26 3.84 27.43
CA GLY A 62 -3.18 4.97 27.47
C GLY A 62 -2.50 6.29 27.87
N TRP A 63 -3.33 7.26 28.27
CA TRP A 63 -2.86 8.60 28.65
C TRP A 63 -2.00 8.63 29.93
N LEU A 64 -2.12 7.61 30.79
CA LEU A 64 -1.33 7.40 32.01
C LEU A 64 0.01 6.67 31.78
N ASP A 65 0.38 6.38 30.54
CA ASP A 65 1.63 5.68 30.23
C ASP A 65 2.85 6.59 30.45
N LEU A 66 3.24 6.74 31.71
CA LEU A 66 4.43 7.51 32.10
C LEU A 66 5.72 6.81 31.64
N ARG A 67 5.73 5.46 31.59
CA ARG A 67 6.91 4.70 31.18
C ARG A 67 7.31 5.03 29.74
N THR A 68 6.39 4.95 28.79
CA THR A 68 6.66 5.34 27.39
C THR A 68 7.17 6.77 27.29
N ARG A 69 6.58 7.71 28.05
CA ARG A 69 6.99 9.12 28.02
C ARG A 69 8.41 9.33 28.55
N LEU A 70 8.78 8.69 29.64
CA LEU A 70 10.11 8.83 30.26
C LEU A 70 11.18 8.16 29.41
N GLU A 71 10.95 6.93 28.95
CA GLU A 71 11.90 6.19 28.10
C GLU A 71 12.08 6.88 26.73
N MET A 72 11.01 7.38 26.13
CA MET A 72 11.09 8.16 24.89
C MET A 72 11.92 9.43 25.06
N ARG A 73 11.71 10.18 26.16
CA ARG A 73 12.51 11.39 26.45
C ARG A 73 13.97 11.04 26.64
N ARG A 74 14.28 9.97 27.38
CA ARG A 74 15.64 9.50 27.59
C ARG A 74 16.31 9.14 26.28
N LEU A 75 15.66 8.28 25.47
CA LEU A 75 16.17 7.84 24.18
C LEU A 75 16.45 9.02 23.24
N LEU A 76 15.51 9.95 23.09
CA LEU A 76 15.68 11.10 22.20
C LEU A 76 16.75 12.08 22.71
N ARG A 77 16.88 12.27 24.02
CA ARG A 77 17.94 13.09 24.59
C ARG A 77 19.32 12.47 24.37
N ASP A 78 19.44 11.14 24.55
CA ASP A 78 20.72 10.43 24.47
C ASP A 78 21.16 10.26 23.01
N TYR A 79 20.21 9.98 22.11
CA TYR A 79 20.48 9.85 20.65
C TYR A 79 20.64 11.19 19.93
N ARG A 80 19.97 12.25 20.40
CA ARG A 80 19.98 13.62 19.80
C ARG A 80 19.64 13.58 18.31
N PRO A 81 18.44 13.13 17.91
CA PRO A 81 18.05 13.13 16.50
C PRO A 81 17.90 14.53 15.96
N ASP A 82 18.20 14.74 14.67
CA ASP A 82 17.86 15.95 13.94
C ASP A 82 16.35 15.98 13.60
N VAL A 83 15.80 14.79 13.26
CA VAL A 83 14.39 14.60 12.89
C VAL A 83 13.79 13.44 13.68
N VAL A 84 12.57 13.64 14.19
CA VAL A 84 11.73 12.57 14.75
C VAL A 84 10.51 12.39 13.87
N MET A 85 10.41 11.25 13.20
CA MET A 85 9.25 10.88 12.39
C MET A 85 8.32 9.97 13.17
N THR A 86 7.09 10.41 13.40
CA THR A 86 6.07 9.66 14.13
C THR A 86 5.01 9.12 13.19
N TRP A 87 4.64 7.87 13.41
CA TRP A 87 3.66 7.14 12.64
C TRP A 87 2.42 6.87 13.48
N MET A 88 1.25 7.24 12.98
CA MET A 88 -0.03 7.12 13.67
C MET A 88 -0.19 8.12 14.84
N SER A 89 -1.42 8.50 15.10
CA SER A 89 -1.78 9.53 16.08
C SER A 89 -1.27 9.24 17.50
N ARG A 90 -1.17 7.96 17.91
CA ARG A 90 -0.70 7.57 19.23
C ARG A 90 0.78 7.88 19.44
N ALA A 91 1.64 7.53 18.46
CA ALA A 91 3.06 7.86 18.49
C ALA A 91 3.27 9.38 18.52
N THR A 92 2.55 10.10 17.66
CA THR A 92 2.61 11.57 17.58
C THR A 92 2.25 12.25 18.89
N ARG A 93 1.17 11.81 19.56
CA ARG A 93 0.74 12.36 20.86
C ARG A 93 1.75 12.15 21.98
N LEU A 94 2.45 11.01 21.98
CA LEU A 94 3.41 10.65 23.03
C LEU A 94 4.82 11.17 22.74
N CYS A 95 5.09 11.71 21.54
CA CYS A 95 6.37 12.32 21.22
C CYS A 95 6.61 13.55 22.11
N PRO A 96 7.72 13.60 22.86
CA PRO A 96 8.06 14.77 23.67
C PRO A 96 8.49 15.95 22.78
N ARG A 97 8.51 17.14 23.34
CA ARG A 97 9.20 18.29 22.72
C ARG A 97 10.71 18.13 22.91
N GLY A 98 11.49 18.61 21.94
CA GLY A 98 12.96 18.57 21.97
C GLY A 98 13.54 19.52 20.91
N GLY A 99 14.86 19.55 20.80
CA GLY A 99 15.61 20.31 19.81
C GLY A 99 15.70 19.62 18.45
N PHE A 100 14.66 18.93 18.03
CA PHE A 100 14.55 18.22 16.76
C PHE A 100 13.32 18.66 15.98
N VAL A 101 13.32 18.46 14.67
CA VAL A 101 12.15 18.66 13.82
C VAL A 101 11.19 17.47 13.96
N HIS A 102 9.96 17.74 14.37
CA HIS A 102 8.94 16.69 14.52
C HIS A 102 8.09 16.54 13.27
N VAL A 103 8.17 15.39 12.62
CA VAL A 103 7.42 15.05 11.40
C VAL A 103 6.35 14.02 11.72
N GLY A 104 5.10 14.32 11.38
CA GLY A 104 4.00 13.36 11.44
C GLY A 104 3.74 12.74 10.06
N ARG A 105 3.74 11.39 9.97
CA ARG A 105 3.40 10.70 8.73
C ARG A 105 2.00 10.10 8.79
N LEU A 106 1.18 10.48 7.81
CA LEU A 106 -0.21 10.08 7.71
C LEU A 106 -0.41 9.11 6.50
N GLY A 107 -1.14 8.03 6.75
CA GLY A 107 -1.59 7.09 5.72
C GLY A 107 -3.10 7.09 5.55
N GLY A 108 -3.78 8.17 5.97
CA GLY A 108 -5.23 8.33 5.91
C GLY A 108 -5.67 9.70 6.42
N TYR A 109 -6.97 9.91 6.48
CA TYR A 109 -7.59 11.17 6.89
C TYR A 109 -7.77 11.22 8.42
N TYR A 110 -6.70 11.56 9.12
CA TYR A 110 -6.69 11.65 10.58
C TYR A 110 -7.04 13.05 11.08
N ASP A 111 -7.67 13.13 12.28
CA ASP A 111 -7.95 14.40 12.95
C ASP A 111 -6.64 15.12 13.31
N LEU A 112 -6.44 16.31 12.74
CA LEU A 112 -5.21 17.10 12.87
C LEU A 112 -4.96 17.61 14.30
N LYS A 113 -5.95 17.54 15.21
CA LYS A 113 -5.72 17.87 16.63
C LYS A 113 -4.58 17.08 17.27
N TYR A 114 -4.31 15.86 16.78
CA TYR A 114 -3.23 15.01 17.30
C TYR A 114 -1.85 15.39 16.75
N TYR A 115 -1.81 16.19 15.66
CA TYR A 115 -0.59 16.54 14.93
C TYR A 115 -0.15 17.99 15.15
N ARG A 116 -0.87 18.78 15.96
CA ARG A 116 -0.58 20.21 16.20
C ARG A 116 0.83 20.52 16.70
N ARG A 117 1.57 19.53 17.18
CA ARG A 117 2.95 19.68 17.66
C ARG A 117 3.99 19.29 16.61
N CYS A 118 3.57 18.83 15.44
CA CYS A 118 4.47 18.54 14.35
C CYS A 118 4.89 19.84 13.66
N ASP A 119 6.11 19.87 13.17
CA ASP A 119 6.63 20.94 12.33
C ASP A 119 6.24 20.71 10.88
N HIS A 120 6.25 19.43 10.43
CA HIS A 120 5.87 19.01 9.09
C HIS A 120 4.95 17.78 9.13
N LEU A 121 4.08 17.66 8.10
CA LEU A 121 3.26 16.46 7.88
C LEU A 121 3.58 15.86 6.51
N ILE A 122 3.60 14.53 6.47
CA ILE A 122 3.71 13.74 5.24
C ILE A 122 2.38 13.04 5.00
N GLY A 123 1.81 13.22 3.81
CA GLY A 123 0.76 12.39 3.25
C GLY A 123 1.35 11.41 2.23
N ASN A 124 0.92 10.16 2.26
CA ASN A 124 1.37 9.14 1.31
C ASN A 124 0.58 9.13 0.00
N THR A 125 -0.41 10.00 -0.13
CA THR A 125 -1.10 10.33 -1.39
C THR A 125 -1.22 11.83 -1.54
N ARG A 126 -1.32 12.31 -2.79
CA ARG A 126 -1.54 13.73 -3.10
C ARG A 126 -2.88 14.22 -2.52
N ASP A 127 -3.90 13.36 -2.47
CA ASP A 127 -5.20 13.69 -1.90
C ASP A 127 -5.14 13.85 -0.37
N ILE A 128 -4.35 13.04 0.34
CA ILE A 128 -4.10 13.26 1.78
C ILE A 128 -3.39 14.60 2.00
N VAL A 129 -2.40 14.97 1.18
CA VAL A 129 -1.75 16.29 1.26
C VAL A 129 -2.77 17.41 1.03
N ALA A 130 -3.63 17.28 0.01
CA ALA A 130 -4.70 18.25 -0.25
C ALA A 130 -5.69 18.33 0.94
N TYR A 131 -6.02 17.20 1.57
CA TYR A 131 -6.82 17.17 2.80
C TYR A 131 -6.14 17.94 3.94
N LEU A 132 -4.82 17.76 4.15
CA LEU A 132 -4.09 18.50 5.19
C LEU A 132 -4.22 20.00 4.99
N VAL A 133 -4.00 20.47 3.76
CA VAL A 133 -4.07 21.90 3.40
C VAL A 133 -5.51 22.41 3.57
N ARG A 134 -6.52 21.71 3.05
CA ARG A 134 -7.94 22.08 3.24
C ARG A 134 -8.36 22.10 4.71
N SER A 135 -7.71 21.31 5.56
CA SER A 135 -7.95 21.26 7.01
C SER A 135 -7.15 22.31 7.78
N GLY A 136 -6.53 23.30 7.09
CA GLY A 136 -5.81 24.43 7.69
C GLY A 136 -4.35 24.18 8.01
N TRP A 137 -3.74 23.07 7.54
CA TRP A 137 -2.30 22.86 7.69
C TRP A 137 -1.54 23.71 6.66
N PRO A 138 -0.43 24.41 7.05
CA PRO A 138 0.33 25.23 6.11
C PRO A 138 0.87 24.40 4.94
N GLU A 139 0.64 24.84 3.72
CA GLU A 139 1.04 24.11 2.49
C GLU A 139 2.55 23.86 2.45
N ALA A 140 3.37 24.84 2.82
CA ALA A 140 4.84 24.71 2.89
C ALA A 140 5.32 23.63 3.90
N ARG A 141 4.44 23.14 4.76
CA ARG A 141 4.71 22.10 5.77
C ARG A 141 3.95 20.81 5.52
N ALA A 142 3.25 20.69 4.39
CA ALA A 142 2.56 19.47 3.93
C ALA A 142 3.33 18.87 2.77
N HIS A 143 3.75 17.61 2.89
CA HIS A 143 4.63 16.98 1.92
C HIS A 143 4.04 15.67 1.39
N TYR A 144 4.18 15.45 0.09
CA TYR A 144 3.86 14.17 -0.53
C TYR A 144 5.11 13.28 -0.57
N LEU A 145 5.05 12.14 0.12
CA LEU A 145 6.04 11.07 0.03
C LEU A 145 5.28 9.73 -0.06
N PRO A 146 5.29 9.09 -1.23
CA PRO A 146 4.49 7.88 -1.47
C PRO A 146 5.02 6.66 -0.70
N ASN A 147 4.22 5.61 -0.72
CA ASN A 147 4.72 4.29 -0.41
C ASN A 147 5.45 3.73 -1.63
N PHE A 148 6.47 2.93 -1.40
CA PHE A 148 6.99 2.02 -2.42
C PHE A 148 6.46 0.60 -2.20
N VAL A 149 6.45 -0.18 -3.25
CA VAL A 149 6.31 -1.63 -3.19
C VAL A 149 7.62 -2.27 -3.65
N PRO A 150 7.99 -3.44 -3.15
CA PRO A 150 9.16 -4.16 -3.66
C PRO A 150 8.94 -4.52 -5.12
N GLU A 151 10.02 -4.78 -5.82
CA GLU A 151 9.92 -5.30 -7.17
C GLU A 151 9.28 -6.70 -7.15
N MET A 152 8.15 -6.81 -7.85
CA MET A 152 7.36 -8.03 -7.91
C MET A 152 7.90 -8.90 -9.06
N SER A 153 8.96 -9.67 -8.77
CA SER A 153 9.58 -10.58 -9.74
C SER A 153 9.62 -11.99 -9.15
N ALA A 154 9.00 -12.94 -9.84
CA ALA A 154 9.02 -14.36 -9.49
C ALA A 154 8.75 -15.20 -10.74
N ALA A 155 9.10 -16.50 -10.67
CA ALA A 155 8.67 -17.47 -11.66
C ALA A 155 7.13 -17.59 -11.64
N PRO A 156 6.47 -17.71 -12.80
CA PRO A 156 5.02 -17.88 -12.86
C PRO A 156 4.59 -19.22 -12.24
N VAL A 157 3.35 -19.27 -11.77
CA VAL A 157 2.67 -20.49 -11.33
C VAL A 157 2.09 -21.19 -12.56
N GLU A 158 2.14 -22.51 -12.59
CA GLU A 158 1.46 -23.29 -13.65
C GLU A 158 -0.06 -23.09 -13.56
N ARG A 159 -0.68 -22.57 -14.63
CA ARG A 159 -2.12 -22.27 -14.67
C ARG A 159 -2.97 -23.52 -14.44
N VAL A 160 -2.57 -24.65 -15.03
CA VAL A 160 -3.29 -25.93 -14.92
C VAL A 160 -3.33 -26.42 -13.48
N SER A 161 -2.28 -26.18 -12.69
CA SER A 161 -2.25 -26.56 -11.27
C SER A 161 -3.33 -25.87 -10.42
N LEU A 162 -3.83 -24.73 -10.91
CA LEU A 162 -4.94 -23.98 -10.29
C LEU A 162 -6.22 -24.07 -11.12
N GLY A 163 -6.35 -25.10 -11.97
CA GLY A 163 -7.55 -25.38 -12.73
C GLY A 163 -7.90 -24.34 -13.81
N THR A 164 -6.88 -23.73 -14.41
CA THR A 164 -7.05 -22.74 -15.48
C THR A 164 -6.31 -23.20 -16.73
N PRO A 165 -6.96 -23.25 -17.92
CA PRO A 165 -6.30 -23.58 -19.15
C PRO A 165 -5.14 -22.63 -19.49
N GLU A 166 -4.06 -23.13 -20.10
CA GLU A 166 -2.87 -22.34 -20.41
C GLU A 166 -3.13 -21.20 -21.39
N ASP A 167 -4.03 -21.41 -22.34
CA ASP A 167 -4.38 -20.45 -23.41
C ASP A 167 -5.51 -19.50 -23.05
N ALA A 168 -6.18 -19.73 -21.89
CA ALA A 168 -7.28 -18.86 -21.47
C ALA A 168 -6.78 -17.52 -20.95
N PRO A 169 -7.42 -16.38 -21.31
CA PRO A 169 -7.15 -15.09 -20.68
C PRO A 169 -7.37 -15.17 -19.17
N LEU A 170 -6.36 -14.76 -18.40
CA LEU A 170 -6.36 -14.86 -16.94
C LEU A 170 -6.30 -13.48 -16.29
N ALA A 171 -7.32 -13.15 -15.53
CA ALA A 171 -7.35 -11.99 -14.64
C ALA A 171 -7.01 -12.39 -13.20
N LEU A 172 -6.34 -11.53 -12.49
CA LEU A 172 -6.02 -11.67 -11.06
C LEU A 172 -6.67 -10.52 -10.28
N ALA A 173 -7.25 -10.84 -9.12
CA ALA A 173 -7.67 -9.85 -8.14
C ALA A 173 -7.09 -10.21 -6.77
N LEU A 174 -6.52 -9.22 -6.07
CA LEU A 174 -5.83 -9.38 -4.80
C LEU A 174 -6.48 -8.53 -3.72
N GLY A 175 -6.75 -9.12 -2.55
CA GLY A 175 -7.20 -8.36 -1.41
C GLY A 175 -8.11 -9.10 -0.46
N ARG A 176 -8.39 -8.46 0.69
CA ARG A 176 -9.31 -9.00 1.68
C ARG A 176 -10.72 -9.13 1.07
N LEU A 177 -11.38 -10.26 1.26
CA LEU A 177 -12.76 -10.49 0.84
C LEU A 177 -13.72 -9.70 1.76
N HIS A 178 -13.96 -8.45 1.38
CA HIS A 178 -14.70 -7.46 2.18
C HIS A 178 -15.47 -6.51 1.24
N PRO A 179 -16.64 -5.98 1.62
CA PRO A 179 -17.46 -5.13 0.74
C PRO A 179 -16.74 -3.97 0.08
N ASN A 180 -15.77 -3.34 0.79
CA ASN A 180 -14.96 -2.24 0.23
C ASN A 180 -14.15 -2.63 -1.01
N LYS A 181 -13.90 -3.93 -1.23
CA LYS A 181 -13.11 -4.41 -2.36
C LYS A 181 -13.91 -4.65 -3.63
N GLY A 182 -15.25 -4.64 -3.57
CA GLY A 182 -16.11 -4.72 -4.74
C GLY A 182 -16.03 -6.04 -5.52
N PHE A 183 -15.62 -7.14 -4.86
CA PHE A 183 -15.51 -8.44 -5.55
C PHE A 183 -16.85 -9.02 -5.98
N ASP A 184 -17.93 -8.60 -5.38
CA ASP A 184 -19.29 -8.89 -5.84
C ASP A 184 -19.59 -8.27 -7.21
N VAL A 185 -19.19 -7.03 -7.44
CA VAL A 185 -19.25 -6.35 -8.76
C VAL A 185 -18.35 -7.06 -9.77
N LEU A 186 -17.16 -7.50 -9.33
CA LEU A 186 -16.24 -8.25 -10.19
C LEU A 186 -16.85 -9.58 -10.66
N ILE A 187 -17.47 -10.34 -9.77
CA ILE A 187 -18.14 -11.61 -10.15
C ILE A 187 -19.30 -11.35 -11.13
N GLU A 188 -20.05 -10.28 -10.98
CA GLU A 188 -21.06 -9.86 -11.95
C GLU A 188 -20.44 -9.49 -13.31
N ALA A 189 -19.30 -8.80 -13.32
CA ALA A 189 -18.57 -8.51 -14.55
C ALA A 189 -18.08 -9.79 -15.22
N MET A 190 -17.63 -10.78 -14.46
CA MET A 190 -17.22 -12.08 -15.02
C MET A 190 -18.36 -12.81 -15.72
N ALA A 191 -19.60 -12.64 -15.28
CA ALA A 191 -20.75 -13.23 -15.99
C ALA A 191 -20.95 -12.64 -17.39
N ARG A 192 -20.43 -11.42 -17.64
CA ARG A 192 -20.48 -10.71 -18.94
C ARG A 192 -19.16 -10.76 -19.71
N ALA A 193 -18.15 -11.45 -19.17
CA ALA A 193 -16.83 -11.64 -19.79
C ALA A 193 -16.56 -13.13 -20.07
N PRO A 194 -17.21 -13.73 -21.08
CA PRO A 194 -17.05 -15.13 -21.39
C PRO A 194 -15.61 -15.46 -21.80
N GLY A 195 -15.16 -16.68 -21.45
CA GLY A 195 -13.82 -17.19 -21.77
C GLY A 195 -12.68 -16.63 -20.92
N VAL A 196 -12.91 -15.59 -20.11
CA VAL A 196 -11.89 -15.07 -19.18
C VAL A 196 -11.96 -15.85 -17.86
N HIS A 197 -10.81 -16.26 -17.34
CA HIS A 197 -10.66 -16.86 -16.02
C HIS A 197 -10.26 -15.81 -15.00
N LEU A 198 -10.69 -16.00 -13.75
CA LEU A 198 -10.36 -15.12 -12.62
C LEU A 198 -9.73 -15.91 -11.49
N TRP A 199 -8.57 -15.46 -11.05
CA TRP A 199 -8.00 -15.83 -9.75
C TRP A 199 -8.28 -14.73 -8.74
N LEU A 200 -8.93 -15.09 -7.63
CA LEU A 200 -9.24 -14.20 -6.52
C LEU A 200 -8.44 -14.66 -5.30
N ALA A 201 -7.36 -13.96 -4.99
CA ALA A 201 -6.48 -14.30 -3.89
C ALA A 201 -6.71 -13.37 -2.68
N GLY A 202 -7.07 -13.97 -1.57
CA GLY A 202 -7.36 -13.32 -0.31
C GLY A 202 -8.38 -14.07 0.52
N GLU A 203 -8.51 -13.65 1.77
CA GLU A 203 -9.50 -14.19 2.72
C GLU A 203 -10.34 -13.05 3.30
N GLY A 204 -11.51 -13.39 3.83
CA GLY A 204 -12.36 -12.41 4.49
C GLY A 204 -13.81 -12.87 4.66
N PRO A 205 -14.63 -12.04 5.34
CA PRO A 205 -15.99 -12.41 5.71
C PRO A 205 -16.92 -12.68 4.52
N ASP A 206 -16.63 -12.08 3.34
CA ASP A 206 -17.51 -12.19 2.18
C ASP A 206 -17.29 -13.48 1.36
N ARG A 207 -16.32 -14.36 1.72
CA ARG A 207 -15.97 -15.53 0.93
C ARG A 207 -17.19 -16.37 0.54
N ALA A 208 -17.97 -16.83 1.51
CA ALA A 208 -19.13 -17.68 1.25
C ALA A 208 -20.19 -16.99 0.36
N SER A 209 -20.42 -15.69 0.55
CA SER A 209 -21.37 -14.94 -0.27
C SER A 209 -20.90 -14.74 -1.70
N LEU A 210 -19.59 -14.57 -1.91
CA LEU A 210 -18.98 -14.45 -3.24
C LEU A 210 -18.99 -15.78 -3.99
N GLU A 211 -18.67 -16.89 -3.33
CA GLU A 211 -18.77 -18.24 -3.90
C GLU A 211 -20.22 -18.57 -4.31
N ALA A 212 -21.21 -18.28 -3.44
CA ALA A 212 -22.61 -18.44 -3.75
C ALA A 212 -23.06 -17.54 -4.93
N ARG A 213 -22.53 -16.34 -5.05
CA ARG A 213 -22.80 -15.43 -6.19
C ARG A 213 -22.23 -16.02 -7.49
N ALA A 214 -20.98 -16.54 -7.47
CA ALA A 214 -20.37 -17.17 -8.63
C ALA A 214 -21.17 -18.38 -9.15
N LEU A 215 -21.71 -19.17 -8.24
CA LEU A 215 -22.59 -20.30 -8.58
C LEU A 215 -23.91 -19.81 -9.22
N ARG A 216 -24.58 -18.83 -8.61
CA ARG A 216 -25.86 -18.28 -9.15
C ARG A 216 -25.69 -17.66 -10.54
N LEU A 217 -24.54 -17.08 -10.82
CA LEU A 217 -24.24 -16.44 -12.11
C LEU A 217 -23.59 -17.41 -13.11
N ALA A 218 -23.48 -18.70 -12.77
CA ALA A 218 -22.89 -19.74 -13.61
C ALA A 218 -21.46 -19.40 -14.09
N VAL A 219 -20.62 -18.86 -13.19
CA VAL A 219 -19.20 -18.54 -13.47
C VAL A 219 -18.22 -19.26 -12.54
N ALA A 220 -18.71 -20.14 -11.66
CA ALA A 220 -17.89 -20.83 -10.67
C ALA A 220 -16.81 -21.76 -11.30
N ASP A 221 -17.03 -22.22 -12.53
CA ASP A 221 -16.10 -23.03 -13.30
C ASP A 221 -14.83 -22.27 -13.73
N ARG A 222 -14.88 -20.95 -13.80
CA ARG A 222 -13.75 -20.08 -14.22
C ARG A 222 -13.37 -18.99 -13.20
N VAL A 223 -13.94 -19.02 -11.99
CA VAL A 223 -13.53 -18.18 -10.86
C VAL A 223 -12.88 -19.08 -9.79
N ARG A 224 -11.62 -18.83 -9.51
CA ARG A 224 -10.85 -19.58 -8.51
C ARG A 224 -10.59 -18.74 -7.27
N PHE A 225 -11.13 -19.15 -6.13
CA PHE A 225 -10.86 -18.56 -4.80
C PHE A 225 -9.61 -19.23 -4.22
N LEU A 226 -8.48 -18.55 -4.30
CA LEU A 226 -7.17 -19.10 -3.94
C LEU A 226 -6.85 -19.03 -2.44
N GLY A 227 -7.70 -18.36 -1.65
CA GLY A 227 -7.40 -18.11 -0.25
C GLY A 227 -6.25 -17.12 -0.05
N TRP A 228 -5.70 -17.09 1.15
CA TRP A 228 -4.52 -16.28 1.44
C TRP A 228 -3.28 -16.82 0.71
N ARG A 229 -2.57 -15.96 0.01
CA ARG A 229 -1.37 -16.30 -0.76
C ARG A 229 -0.22 -15.36 -0.39
N GLU A 230 0.95 -15.94 -0.19
CA GLU A 230 2.20 -15.20 0.07
C GLU A 230 3.02 -14.99 -1.22
N ASP A 231 2.77 -15.81 -2.23
CA ASP A 231 3.43 -15.80 -3.54
C ASP A 231 2.76 -14.86 -4.56
N THR A 232 2.28 -13.70 -4.11
CA THR A 232 1.57 -12.72 -4.96
C THR A 232 2.38 -12.29 -6.18
N ALA A 233 3.71 -12.24 -6.07
CA ALA A 233 4.59 -11.96 -7.21
C ALA A 233 4.49 -13.04 -8.30
N ALA A 234 4.40 -14.33 -7.94
CA ALA A 234 4.24 -15.43 -8.88
C ALA A 234 2.85 -15.43 -9.53
N LEU A 235 1.79 -15.11 -8.76
CA LEU A 235 0.44 -14.93 -9.30
C LEU A 235 0.39 -13.77 -10.31
N LEU A 236 1.01 -12.63 -9.98
CA LEU A 236 1.13 -11.50 -10.91
C LEU A 236 1.94 -11.88 -12.16
N ALA A 237 3.05 -12.60 -12.01
CA ALA A 237 3.84 -13.08 -13.14
C ALA A 237 3.06 -14.01 -14.08
N THR A 238 2.04 -14.70 -13.58
CA THR A 238 1.21 -15.63 -14.34
C THR A 238 0.01 -14.96 -15.03
N ALA A 239 -0.61 -13.98 -14.35
CA ALA A 239 -1.83 -13.34 -14.84
C ALA A 239 -1.57 -12.42 -16.05
N ASP A 240 -2.57 -12.28 -16.92
CA ASP A 240 -2.52 -11.37 -18.06
C ASP A 240 -2.89 -9.93 -17.69
N MET A 241 -3.67 -9.75 -16.62
CA MET A 241 -4.12 -8.44 -16.10
C MET A 241 -4.46 -8.50 -14.62
N LEU A 242 -4.33 -7.34 -13.94
CA LEU A 242 -4.86 -7.15 -12.58
C LEU A 242 -6.18 -6.40 -12.61
N LEU A 243 -7.13 -6.84 -11.76
CA LEU A 243 -8.42 -6.19 -11.54
C LEU A 243 -8.51 -5.64 -10.12
N CYS A 244 -8.81 -4.34 -9.99
CA CYS A 244 -9.00 -3.65 -8.71
C CYS A 244 -10.39 -2.98 -8.67
N PRO A 245 -11.48 -3.73 -8.42
CA PRO A 245 -12.86 -3.22 -8.47
C PRO A 245 -13.28 -2.47 -7.20
N SER A 246 -12.33 -2.02 -6.38
CA SER A 246 -12.55 -1.51 -5.03
C SER A 246 -13.46 -0.28 -4.99
N ARG A 247 -14.52 -0.34 -4.17
CA ARG A 247 -15.36 0.80 -3.80
C ARG A 247 -14.58 1.84 -3.00
N HIS A 248 -13.72 1.33 -2.14
CA HIS A 248 -12.87 2.15 -1.26
C HIS A 248 -11.45 1.61 -1.23
N GLU A 249 -10.56 2.30 -1.94
CA GLU A 249 -9.12 2.01 -2.00
C GLU A 249 -8.34 3.31 -1.83
N PRO A 250 -7.89 3.64 -0.62
CA PRO A 250 -7.27 4.93 -0.36
C PRO A 250 -5.91 5.11 -1.04
N LEU A 251 -5.15 4.02 -1.25
CA LEU A 251 -3.78 4.09 -1.72
C LEU A 251 -3.54 3.38 -3.07
N GLY A 252 -4.18 2.22 -3.29
CA GLY A 252 -4.00 1.45 -4.52
C GLY A 252 -2.69 0.67 -4.61
N ASN A 253 -2.18 0.13 -3.49
CA ASN A 253 -0.94 -0.67 -3.50
C ASN A 253 -0.96 -1.78 -4.54
N VAL A 254 -2.09 -2.46 -4.73
CA VAL A 254 -2.23 -3.55 -5.71
C VAL A 254 -2.01 -3.07 -7.15
N VAL A 255 -2.35 -1.80 -7.46
CA VAL A 255 -2.07 -1.17 -8.76
C VAL A 255 -0.55 -1.03 -8.94
N ILE A 256 0.14 -0.52 -7.92
CA ILE A 256 1.59 -0.34 -7.94
C ILE A 256 2.31 -1.69 -7.99
N GLU A 257 1.81 -2.71 -7.29
CA GLU A 257 2.31 -4.09 -7.32
C GLU A 257 2.17 -4.69 -8.74
N ALA A 258 1.04 -4.51 -9.40
CA ALA A 258 0.84 -4.97 -10.77
C ALA A 258 1.76 -4.25 -11.77
N TRP A 259 1.92 -2.92 -11.63
CA TRP A 259 2.86 -2.16 -12.44
C TRP A 259 4.31 -2.62 -12.25
N SER A 260 4.70 -2.90 -10.99
CA SER A 260 6.00 -3.46 -10.65
C SER A 260 6.24 -4.82 -11.31
N ALA A 261 5.20 -5.64 -11.45
CA ALA A 261 5.25 -6.93 -12.15
C ALA A 261 5.09 -6.79 -13.69
N GLY A 262 4.95 -5.58 -14.21
CA GLY A 262 4.71 -5.37 -15.65
C GLY A 262 3.34 -5.89 -16.10
N ARG A 263 2.30 -5.77 -15.27
CA ARG A 263 0.94 -6.20 -15.62
C ARG A 263 0.02 -5.00 -15.83
N PRO A 264 -0.81 -5.02 -16.89
CA PRO A 264 -1.81 -3.99 -17.10
C PRO A 264 -2.89 -4.07 -16.03
N VAL A 265 -3.47 -2.94 -15.68
CA VAL A 265 -4.46 -2.80 -14.60
C VAL A 265 -5.76 -2.27 -15.13
N ILE A 266 -6.87 -2.87 -14.68
CA ILE A 266 -8.22 -2.29 -14.76
C ILE A 266 -8.64 -2.00 -13.32
N ALA A 267 -9.03 -0.77 -13.02
CA ALA A 267 -9.47 -0.41 -11.68
C ALA A 267 -10.76 0.41 -11.68
N ALA A 268 -11.57 0.23 -10.65
CA ALA A 268 -12.64 1.18 -10.35
C ALA A 268 -12.04 2.53 -9.90
N ALA A 269 -12.65 3.64 -10.31
CA ALA A 269 -12.18 5.00 -10.06
C ALA A 269 -12.40 5.43 -8.60
N SER A 270 -12.03 4.58 -7.63
CA SER A 270 -11.93 4.96 -6.23
C SER A 270 -10.66 5.79 -5.99
N ALA A 271 -10.57 6.47 -4.85
CA ALA A 271 -9.59 7.54 -4.58
C ALA A 271 -8.13 7.19 -4.95
N GLY A 272 -7.63 6.03 -4.51
CA GLY A 272 -6.26 5.60 -4.80
C GLY A 272 -6.02 5.30 -6.28
N PRO A 273 -6.75 4.37 -6.90
CA PRO A 273 -6.63 4.09 -8.33
C PRO A 273 -6.81 5.32 -9.22
N ALA A 274 -7.80 6.18 -8.94
CA ALA A 274 -8.03 7.41 -9.70
C ALA A 274 -6.87 8.41 -9.61
N ALA A 275 -6.12 8.40 -8.49
CA ALA A 275 -4.94 9.23 -8.34
C ALA A 275 -3.69 8.66 -9.04
N LEU A 276 -3.64 7.35 -9.27
CA LEU A 276 -2.50 6.65 -9.85
C LEU A 276 -2.64 6.48 -11.37
N ILE A 277 -3.83 6.07 -11.82
CA ILE A 277 -4.07 5.67 -13.21
C ILE A 277 -4.52 6.87 -14.04
N ARG A 278 -3.82 7.08 -15.13
CA ARG A 278 -4.27 7.90 -16.27
C ARG A 278 -4.95 6.98 -17.24
N ASP A 279 -6.30 7.09 -17.33
CA ASP A 279 -7.12 6.20 -18.15
C ASP A 279 -6.64 6.11 -19.60
N GLY A 280 -6.56 4.88 -20.10
CA GLY A 280 -6.07 4.57 -21.45
C GLY A 280 -4.56 4.77 -21.66
N VAL A 281 -3.80 5.20 -20.63
CA VAL A 281 -2.34 5.46 -20.73
C VAL A 281 -1.53 4.42 -19.96
N ASN A 282 -1.74 4.30 -18.65
CA ASN A 282 -1.00 3.36 -17.79
C ASN A 282 -1.91 2.37 -17.07
N GLY A 283 -3.18 2.29 -17.48
CA GLY A 283 -4.23 1.41 -16.98
C GLY A 283 -5.58 1.83 -17.53
N LEU A 284 -6.62 1.10 -17.17
CA LEU A 284 -8.00 1.46 -17.52
C LEU A 284 -8.76 1.78 -16.23
N LEU A 285 -9.53 2.88 -16.24
CA LEU A 285 -10.45 3.25 -15.17
C LEU A 285 -11.90 3.00 -15.59
N VAL A 286 -12.68 2.42 -14.68
CA VAL A 286 -14.12 2.24 -14.84
C VAL A 286 -14.85 2.90 -13.68
N PRO A 287 -16.13 3.29 -13.82
CA PRO A 287 -16.91 3.80 -12.69
C PRO A 287 -16.96 2.77 -11.56
N VAL A 288 -17.00 3.28 -10.33
CA VAL A 288 -17.23 2.42 -9.14
C VAL A 288 -18.63 1.78 -9.25
N GLU A 289 -18.72 0.48 -8.90
CA GLU A 289 -19.97 -0.30 -8.94
C GLU A 289 -20.56 -0.55 -10.33
N ASP A 290 -19.81 -0.31 -11.40
CA ASP A 290 -20.26 -0.56 -12.77
C ASP A 290 -19.69 -1.89 -13.31
N ALA A 291 -20.45 -2.97 -13.13
CA ALA A 291 -20.07 -4.31 -13.63
C ALA A 291 -20.02 -4.38 -15.17
N ASP A 292 -20.85 -3.60 -15.86
CA ASP A 292 -20.87 -3.58 -17.33
C ASP A 292 -19.62 -2.89 -17.88
N ALA A 293 -19.25 -1.74 -17.33
CA ALA A 293 -18.02 -1.07 -17.72
C ALA A 293 -16.79 -1.92 -17.42
N LEU A 294 -16.76 -2.59 -16.24
CA LEU A 294 -15.69 -3.49 -15.88
C LEU A 294 -15.59 -4.68 -16.83
N ALA A 295 -16.70 -5.31 -17.21
CA ALA A 295 -16.73 -6.41 -18.16
C ALA A 295 -16.23 -5.97 -19.55
N ARG A 296 -16.67 -4.81 -20.05
CA ARG A 296 -16.18 -4.28 -21.32
C ARG A 296 -14.66 -4.03 -21.30
N ALA A 297 -14.13 -3.49 -20.22
CA ALA A 297 -12.68 -3.27 -20.05
C ALA A 297 -11.91 -4.59 -20.01
N ILE A 298 -12.42 -5.60 -19.28
CA ILE A 298 -11.85 -6.95 -19.23
C ILE A 298 -11.79 -7.56 -20.63
N MET A 299 -12.91 -7.57 -21.35
CA MET A 299 -12.97 -8.13 -22.72
C MET A 299 -12.05 -7.38 -23.70
N ARG A 300 -11.96 -6.06 -23.58
CA ARG A 300 -11.03 -5.24 -24.39
C ARG A 300 -9.58 -5.67 -24.15
N LEU A 301 -9.14 -5.84 -22.91
CA LEU A 301 -7.79 -6.32 -22.62
C LEU A 301 -7.58 -7.78 -23.01
N ALA A 302 -8.55 -8.65 -22.77
CA ALA A 302 -8.46 -10.05 -23.18
C ALA A 302 -8.27 -10.21 -24.69
N GLY A 303 -9.00 -9.42 -25.50
CA GLY A 303 -8.96 -9.50 -26.95
C GLY A 303 -7.82 -8.71 -27.62
N THR A 304 -7.06 -7.85 -26.90
CA THR A 304 -6.10 -6.94 -27.53
C THR A 304 -4.72 -7.02 -26.87
N GLY A 305 -3.87 -7.93 -27.39
CA GLY A 305 -2.51 -8.14 -26.87
C GLY A 305 -1.63 -6.88 -26.95
N ALA A 306 -1.72 -6.10 -28.02
CA ALA A 306 -0.98 -4.85 -28.18
C ALA A 306 -1.32 -3.85 -27.06
N LEU A 307 -2.62 -3.69 -26.73
CA LEU A 307 -3.05 -2.79 -25.66
C LEU A 307 -2.54 -3.27 -24.29
N ARG A 308 -2.55 -4.59 -24.03
CA ARG A 308 -1.95 -5.14 -22.80
C ARG A 308 -0.50 -4.74 -22.66
N THR A 309 0.28 -4.93 -23.72
CA THR A 309 1.72 -4.59 -23.73
C THR A 309 1.95 -3.10 -23.53
N GLU A 310 1.21 -2.24 -24.18
CA GLU A 310 1.31 -0.78 -24.07
C GLU A 310 1.02 -0.29 -22.64
N LEU A 311 -0.12 -0.70 -22.07
CA LEU A 311 -0.51 -0.32 -20.72
C LEU A 311 0.44 -0.88 -19.64
N ALA A 312 0.93 -2.11 -19.84
CA ALA A 312 1.91 -2.72 -18.95
C ALA A 312 3.24 -1.96 -18.97
N ALA A 313 3.74 -1.60 -20.13
CA ALA A 313 4.98 -0.83 -20.28
C ALA A 313 4.87 0.56 -19.63
N ALA A 314 3.75 1.27 -19.87
CA ALA A 314 3.51 2.58 -19.29
C ALA A 314 3.31 2.51 -17.75
N GLY A 315 2.63 1.47 -17.25
CA GLY A 315 2.51 1.20 -15.81
C GLY A 315 3.88 0.92 -15.17
N ARG A 316 4.70 0.09 -15.81
CA ARG A 316 6.06 -0.21 -15.33
C ARG A 316 6.93 1.05 -15.32
N ALA A 317 6.84 1.93 -16.30
CA ALA A 317 7.52 3.21 -16.32
C ALA A 317 7.06 4.13 -15.18
N ALA A 318 5.76 4.20 -14.89
CA ALA A 318 5.23 4.95 -13.76
C ALA A 318 5.73 4.40 -12.41
N TYR A 319 5.77 3.08 -12.24
CA TYR A 319 6.36 2.44 -11.07
C TYR A 319 7.84 2.82 -10.90
N ALA A 320 8.64 2.69 -11.93
CA ALA A 320 10.07 2.98 -11.88
C ALA A 320 10.36 4.45 -11.55
N ALA A 321 9.54 5.36 -12.05
CA ALA A 321 9.71 6.80 -11.86
C ALA A 321 9.28 7.31 -10.48
N GLU A 322 8.29 6.68 -9.81
CA GLU A 322 7.71 7.27 -8.59
C GLU A 322 7.63 6.28 -7.41
N PHE A 323 7.48 4.97 -7.65
CA PHE A 323 7.09 4.01 -6.62
C PHE A 323 8.11 2.92 -6.34
N SER A 324 9.27 2.93 -7.00
CA SER A 324 10.36 2.00 -6.71
C SER A 324 11.02 2.32 -5.37
N GLU A 325 11.56 1.30 -4.68
CA GLU A 325 12.25 1.48 -3.40
C GLU A 325 13.35 2.53 -3.49
N ALA A 326 14.17 2.47 -4.53
CA ALA A 326 15.30 3.39 -4.71
C ALA A 326 14.85 4.86 -4.79
N VAL A 327 13.81 5.14 -5.59
CA VAL A 327 13.28 6.49 -5.77
C VAL A 327 12.65 7.01 -4.47
N VAL A 328 11.81 6.20 -3.83
CA VAL A 328 11.13 6.64 -2.60
C VAL A 328 12.11 6.81 -1.44
N VAL A 329 13.08 5.91 -1.29
CA VAL A 329 14.14 6.05 -0.27
C VAL A 329 14.96 7.32 -0.49
N ALA A 330 15.32 7.64 -1.74
CA ALA A 330 15.99 8.89 -2.06
C ALA A 330 15.13 10.10 -1.67
N GLN A 331 13.84 10.12 -2.03
CA GLN A 331 12.92 11.20 -1.66
C GLN A 331 12.82 11.39 -0.14
N TYR A 332 12.76 10.29 0.64
CA TYR A 332 12.74 10.39 2.12
C TYR A 332 14.05 10.95 2.66
N ARG A 333 15.21 10.54 2.12
CA ARG A 333 16.51 11.05 2.55
C ARG A 333 16.66 12.54 2.23
N ASP A 334 16.30 12.96 1.03
CA ASP A 334 16.31 14.37 0.61
C ASP A 334 15.38 15.23 1.47
N PHE A 335 14.20 14.69 1.79
CA PHE A 335 13.27 15.36 2.71
C PHE A 335 13.88 15.54 4.10
N ILE A 336 14.47 14.48 4.68
CA ILE A 336 15.11 14.54 6.01
C ILE A 336 16.24 15.58 6.03
N GLU A 337 17.12 15.58 5.02
CA GLU A 337 18.21 16.57 4.92
C GLU A 337 17.67 18.00 4.81
N ARG A 338 16.60 18.21 4.05
CA ARG A 338 16.00 19.54 3.83
C ARG A 338 15.32 20.09 5.07
N VAL A 339 14.57 19.28 5.83
CA VAL A 339 13.82 19.75 7.00
C VAL A 339 14.65 19.86 8.26
N ALA A 340 15.78 19.16 8.35
CA ALA A 340 16.71 19.17 9.48
C ALA A 340 17.57 20.44 9.58
N ARG A 341 17.35 21.41 8.70
CA ARG A 341 18.12 22.67 8.64
C ARG A 341 17.57 23.76 9.55
#